data_89bdbf462fa7c13ba20ccabfebab5d8c
#
_entry.id   89bdbf462fa7c13ba20ccabfebab5d8c
#
_cell.length_a   1.000
_cell.length_b   1.000
_cell.length_c   1.000
_cell.angle_alpha   90.00
_cell.angle_beta   90.00
_cell.angle_gamma   90.00
#
_symmetry.space_group_name_H-M   'P 1'
#
loop_
_entity.id
_entity.type
_entity.pdbx_description
1 polymer ?
#
loop_
_entity_poly.entity_id
_entity_poly.type
_entity_poly.pdbx_seq_one_letter_code
_entity_poly.pdbx_strand_id
1 'polypeptide(L)'
;MALDLRQDIFQPVSARVRKRADSLTNIMCFVNSGIEGWFKVEIVAALGDKIQKLQNKRADLKLTDGTEIEIKAATNFSKYWCITDPVQKYGEPVMLLAGGADPEKLRRAKDDSFEIVACEGFSTGMHQWLIGMVKPRL
;
A
#
# COMPACT_ATOMS: atom_id res chain seq x y z
N MET A 1 3.14 12.02 -19.61
CA MET A 1 1.83 12.29 -19.01
C MET A 1 1.85 11.84 -17.55
N ALA A 2 1.50 12.74 -16.65
CA ALA A 2 1.51 12.42 -15.23
C ALA A 2 0.36 11.46 -14.86
N LEU A 3 0.66 10.49 -14.02
CA LEU A 3 -0.34 9.56 -13.51
C LEU A 3 -1.01 10.16 -12.27
N ASP A 4 -2.30 9.94 -12.15
CA ASP A 4 -3.06 10.33 -10.96
C ASP A 4 -2.92 9.23 -9.92
N LEU A 5 -2.41 9.57 -8.74
CA LEU A 5 -2.14 8.58 -7.69
C LEU A 5 -3.40 7.86 -7.25
N ARG A 6 -4.53 8.55 -7.19
CA ARG A 6 -5.78 7.93 -6.76
C ARG A 6 -6.39 7.07 -7.86
N GLN A 7 -6.61 7.64 -9.05
CA GLN A 7 -7.35 6.99 -10.12
C GLN A 7 -6.53 5.97 -10.89
N ASP A 8 -5.26 6.30 -11.17
CA ASP A 8 -4.42 5.46 -12.02
C ASP A 8 -3.64 4.41 -11.23
N ILE A 9 -3.41 4.65 -9.94
CA ILE A 9 -2.56 3.78 -9.11
C ILE A 9 -3.38 3.11 -8.01
N PHE A 10 -3.95 3.89 -7.09
CA PHE A 10 -4.64 3.31 -5.94
C PHE A 10 -5.87 2.48 -6.35
N GLN A 11 -6.74 3.01 -7.19
CA GLN A 11 -8.01 2.34 -7.53
C GLN A 11 -7.79 0.97 -8.18
N PRO A 12 -6.92 0.83 -9.20
CA PRO A 12 -6.65 -0.49 -9.79
C PRO A 12 -6.07 -1.47 -8.79
N VAL A 13 -5.14 -1.01 -7.93
CA VAL A 13 -4.52 -1.87 -6.93
C VAL A 13 -5.53 -2.32 -5.88
N SER A 14 -6.32 -1.38 -5.35
CA SER A 14 -7.34 -1.69 -4.35
C SER A 14 -8.38 -2.66 -4.87
N ALA A 15 -8.86 -2.44 -6.10
CA ALA A 15 -9.84 -3.33 -6.72
C ALA A 15 -9.30 -4.75 -6.85
N ARG A 16 -8.05 -4.90 -7.28
CA ARG A 16 -7.42 -6.21 -7.42
C ARG A 16 -7.18 -6.89 -6.08
N VAL A 17 -6.65 -6.17 -5.11
CA VAL A 17 -6.39 -6.72 -3.78
C VAL A 17 -7.68 -7.22 -3.13
N ARG A 18 -8.74 -6.42 -3.19
CA ARG A 18 -10.04 -6.81 -2.61
C ARG A 18 -10.65 -8.01 -3.33
N LYS A 19 -10.50 -8.08 -4.65
CA LYS A 19 -10.98 -9.22 -5.44
C LYS A 19 -10.25 -10.51 -5.09
N ARG A 20 -8.97 -10.40 -4.73
CA ARG A 20 -8.12 -11.55 -4.40
C ARG A 20 -7.90 -11.71 -2.90
N ALA A 21 -8.76 -11.13 -2.10
CA ALA A 21 -8.62 -11.11 -0.64
C ALA A 21 -8.57 -12.51 -0.01
N ASP A 22 -9.20 -13.51 -0.63
CA ASP A 22 -9.17 -14.89 -0.12
C ASP A 22 -7.73 -15.44 -0.06
N SER A 23 -6.85 -14.97 -0.95
CA SER A 23 -5.45 -15.37 -0.94
C SER A 23 -4.72 -14.94 0.34
N LEU A 24 -5.14 -13.83 0.94
CA LEU A 24 -4.55 -13.37 2.21
C LEU A 24 -4.75 -14.35 3.34
N THR A 25 -5.93 -14.97 3.43
CA THR A 25 -6.20 -15.98 4.45
C THR A 25 -5.21 -17.14 4.33
N ASN A 26 -4.97 -17.63 3.10
CA ASN A 26 -4.04 -18.72 2.87
C ASN A 26 -2.60 -18.31 3.21
N ILE A 27 -2.20 -17.11 2.83
CA ILE A 27 -0.84 -16.61 3.11
C ILE A 27 -0.61 -16.50 4.61
N MET A 28 -1.59 -15.96 5.36
CA MET A 28 -1.47 -15.85 6.81
C MET A 28 -1.37 -17.20 7.51
N CYS A 29 -2.06 -18.23 6.97
CA CYS A 29 -2.03 -19.58 7.56
C CYS A 29 -0.73 -20.31 7.28
N PHE A 30 -0.11 -20.08 6.12
CA PHE A 30 0.99 -20.91 5.65
C PHE A 30 2.33 -20.18 5.52
N VAL A 31 2.34 -18.85 5.46
CA VAL A 31 3.56 -18.07 5.24
C VAL A 31 3.54 -16.84 6.16
N ASN A 32 4.28 -16.89 7.25
CA ASN A 32 4.25 -15.85 8.29
C ASN A 32 4.73 -14.47 7.83
N SER A 33 5.48 -14.38 6.73
CA SER A 33 6.10 -13.13 6.29
C SER A 33 5.86 -12.82 4.82
N GLY A 34 4.91 -13.50 4.18
CA GLY A 34 4.68 -13.41 2.74
C GLY A 34 3.79 -12.25 2.29
N ILE A 35 3.20 -11.49 3.21
CA ILE A 35 2.18 -10.50 2.87
C ILE A 35 2.74 -9.37 2.02
N GLU A 36 3.89 -8.81 2.37
CA GLU A 36 4.48 -7.72 1.59
C GLU A 36 4.85 -8.21 0.19
N GLY A 37 5.42 -9.41 0.07
CA GLY A 37 5.73 -10.01 -1.22
C GLY A 37 4.48 -10.24 -2.07
N TRP A 38 3.44 -10.79 -1.46
CA TRP A 38 2.16 -10.97 -2.14
C TRP A 38 1.58 -9.63 -2.60
N PHE A 39 1.62 -8.61 -1.74
CA PHE A 39 1.11 -7.28 -2.07
C PHE A 39 1.88 -6.68 -3.25
N LYS A 40 3.20 -6.81 -3.26
CA LYS A 40 4.02 -6.34 -4.39
C LYS A 40 3.62 -7.02 -5.69
N VAL A 41 3.38 -8.32 -5.68
CA VAL A 41 2.93 -9.06 -6.86
C VAL A 41 1.58 -8.54 -7.36
N GLU A 42 0.64 -8.32 -6.45
CA GLU A 42 -0.69 -7.80 -6.83
C GLU A 42 -0.61 -6.37 -7.38
N ILE A 43 0.29 -5.54 -6.85
CA ILE A 43 0.51 -4.20 -7.37
C ILE A 43 1.07 -4.27 -8.80
N VAL A 44 2.07 -5.10 -9.03
CA VAL A 44 2.65 -5.27 -10.37
C VAL A 44 1.59 -5.76 -11.35
N ALA A 45 0.77 -6.73 -10.94
CA ALA A 45 -0.28 -7.26 -11.81
C ALA A 45 -1.36 -6.20 -12.12
N ALA A 46 -1.67 -5.35 -11.15
CA ALA A 46 -2.68 -4.30 -11.34
C ALA A 46 -2.18 -3.15 -12.22
N LEU A 47 -0.93 -2.76 -12.08
CA LEU A 47 -0.38 -1.57 -12.76
C LEU A 47 0.23 -1.87 -14.13
N GLY A 48 0.76 -3.08 -14.30
CA GLY A 48 1.24 -3.55 -15.61
C GLY A 48 2.25 -2.60 -16.26
N ASP A 49 1.89 -2.07 -17.42
CA ASP A 49 2.76 -1.22 -18.23
C ASP A 49 2.98 0.19 -17.65
N LYS A 50 2.29 0.55 -16.56
CA LYS A 50 2.54 1.81 -15.85
C LYS A 50 3.83 1.76 -15.03
N ILE A 51 4.40 0.57 -14.84
CA ILE A 51 5.64 0.40 -14.08
C ILE A 51 6.83 0.49 -15.03
N GLN A 52 7.77 1.37 -14.70
CA GLN A 52 9.02 1.50 -15.43
C GLN A 52 10.10 0.57 -14.87
N LYS A 53 10.20 0.47 -13.54
CA LYS A 53 11.27 -0.27 -12.90
C LYS A 53 10.83 -0.76 -11.53
N LEU A 54 11.26 -1.97 -11.17
CA LEU A 54 11.08 -2.55 -9.85
C LEU A 54 12.37 -2.43 -9.04
N GLN A 55 12.24 -2.25 -7.72
CA GLN A 55 13.36 -2.21 -6.78
C GLN A 55 14.42 -1.17 -7.14
N ASN A 56 14.00 0.08 -7.22
CA ASN A 56 14.91 1.21 -7.33
C ASN A 56 15.63 1.40 -5.97
N LYS A 57 16.80 2.05 -5.98
CA LYS A 57 17.59 2.30 -4.75
C LYS A 57 16.83 3.07 -3.69
N ARG A 58 15.85 3.91 -4.07
CA ARG A 58 15.11 4.79 -3.17
C ARG A 58 13.71 4.30 -2.86
N ALA A 59 13.13 3.46 -3.72
CA ALA A 59 11.75 3.04 -3.57
C ALA A 59 11.56 1.63 -4.13
N ASP A 60 10.44 1.00 -3.78
CA ASP A 60 10.13 -0.35 -4.23
C ASP A 60 9.73 -0.40 -5.70
N LEU A 61 9.18 0.70 -6.23
CA LEU A 61 8.84 0.73 -7.63
C LEU A 61 8.88 2.15 -8.19
N LYS A 62 9.16 2.25 -9.48
CA LYS A 62 9.14 3.51 -10.23
C LYS A 62 8.15 3.41 -11.37
N LEU A 63 7.30 4.41 -11.48
CA LEU A 63 6.28 4.47 -12.53
C LEU A 63 6.82 5.16 -13.78
N THR A 64 6.10 5.01 -14.89
CA THR A 64 6.50 5.57 -16.18
C THR A 64 6.55 7.09 -16.21
N ASP A 65 5.84 7.76 -15.30
CA ASP A 65 5.90 9.23 -15.17
C ASP A 65 7.03 9.70 -14.25
N GLY A 66 7.85 8.77 -13.73
CA GLY A 66 8.94 9.08 -12.83
C GLY A 66 8.60 9.01 -11.35
N THR A 67 7.32 8.87 -11.00
CA THR A 67 6.90 8.75 -9.60
C THR A 67 7.49 7.47 -8.98
N GLU A 68 8.07 7.60 -7.80
CA GLU A 68 8.58 6.46 -7.04
C GLU A 68 7.63 6.17 -5.88
N ILE A 69 7.40 4.89 -5.60
CA ILE A 69 6.44 4.45 -4.57
C ILE A 69 7.10 3.43 -3.65
N GLU A 70 6.99 3.67 -2.35
CA GLU A 70 7.38 2.70 -1.32
C GLU A 70 6.18 1.80 -1.02
N ILE A 71 6.43 0.51 -0.80
CA ILE A 71 5.38 -0.48 -0.51
C ILE A 71 5.60 -1.03 0.88
N LYS A 72 4.56 -1.00 1.71
CA LYS A 72 4.58 -1.56 3.05
C LYS A 72 3.36 -2.43 3.29
N ALA A 73 3.57 -3.58 3.91
CA ALA A 73 2.48 -4.45 4.33
C ALA A 73 2.81 -5.11 5.65
N ALA A 74 1.80 -5.23 6.50
CA ALA A 74 1.93 -5.87 7.80
C ALA A 74 0.63 -6.56 8.19
N THR A 75 0.73 -7.66 8.93
CA THR A 75 -0.44 -8.35 9.46
C THR A 75 -1.09 -7.60 10.62
N ASN A 76 -0.38 -6.65 11.21
CA ASN A 76 -0.84 -5.91 12.37
C ASN A 76 -0.43 -4.45 12.26
N PHE A 77 -1.41 -3.56 12.30
CA PHE A 77 -1.19 -2.12 12.31
C PHE A 77 -0.97 -1.65 13.75
N SER A 78 0.19 -1.95 14.30
CA SER A 78 0.46 -1.66 15.71
C SER A 78 1.15 -0.33 15.96
N LYS A 79 1.83 0.24 14.94
CA LYS A 79 2.60 1.48 15.11
C LYS A 79 2.67 2.27 13.81
N TYR A 80 2.97 3.57 13.94
CA TYR A 80 3.12 4.51 12.85
C TYR A 80 4.28 4.21 11.89
N TRP A 81 5.22 3.35 12.30
CA TRP A 81 6.44 3.11 11.53
C TRP A 81 6.17 2.68 10.08
N CYS A 82 5.07 1.99 9.86
CA CYS A 82 4.73 1.52 8.50
C CYS A 82 4.28 2.67 7.58
N ILE A 83 3.99 3.84 8.14
CA ILE A 83 3.50 4.98 7.38
C ILE A 83 4.48 6.16 7.48
N THR A 84 4.76 6.60 8.71
CA THR A 84 5.53 7.83 8.93
C THR A 84 7.01 7.67 8.61
N ASP A 85 7.62 6.56 8.99
CA ASP A 85 9.04 6.35 8.73
C ASP A 85 9.37 6.33 7.23
N PRO A 86 8.66 5.55 6.38
CA PRO A 86 8.93 5.59 4.96
C PRO A 86 8.70 6.96 4.33
N VAL A 87 7.64 7.66 4.72
CA VAL A 87 7.36 8.99 4.19
C VAL A 87 8.47 9.97 4.57
N GLN A 88 8.88 9.98 5.85
CA GLN A 88 9.93 10.87 6.32
C GLN A 88 11.30 10.52 5.76
N LYS A 89 11.60 9.21 5.70
CA LYS A 89 12.92 8.75 5.27
C LYS A 89 13.16 8.94 3.78
N TYR A 90 12.16 8.65 2.97
CA TYR A 90 12.32 8.64 1.51
C TYR A 90 11.65 9.82 0.81
N GLY A 91 10.67 10.46 1.47
CA GLY A 91 9.91 11.54 0.84
C GLY A 91 9.03 11.09 -0.30
N GLU A 92 8.68 9.81 -0.35
CA GLU A 92 7.94 9.19 -1.45
C GLU A 92 6.53 8.80 -1.01
N PRO A 93 5.56 8.72 -1.94
CA PRO A 93 4.28 8.09 -1.64
C PRO A 93 4.46 6.65 -1.16
N VAL A 94 3.59 6.24 -0.25
CA VAL A 94 3.59 4.89 0.31
C VAL A 94 2.27 4.21 0.02
N MET A 95 2.32 3.04 -0.60
CA MET A 95 1.18 2.14 -0.74
C MET A 95 1.24 1.14 0.41
N LEU A 96 0.17 1.05 1.20
CA LEU A 96 0.20 0.21 2.40
C LEU A 96 -0.98 -0.76 2.46
N LEU A 97 -0.71 -1.93 3.01
CA LEU A 97 -1.70 -2.95 3.35
C LEU A 97 -1.48 -3.34 4.79
N ALA A 98 -2.50 -3.20 5.63
CA ALA A 98 -2.36 -3.47 7.06
C ALA A 98 -3.53 -4.30 7.59
N GLY A 99 -3.21 -5.37 8.30
CA GLY A 99 -4.18 -6.17 9.02
C GLY A 99 -4.53 -5.55 10.37
N GLY A 100 -5.71 -5.87 10.89
CA GLY A 100 -6.17 -5.35 12.16
C GLY A 100 -6.44 -3.85 12.16
N ALA A 101 -6.73 -3.27 11.01
CA ALA A 101 -6.96 -1.84 10.85
C ALA A 101 -8.11 -1.57 9.89
N ASP A 102 -8.72 -0.40 10.02
CA ASP A 102 -9.73 0.12 9.12
C ASP A 102 -9.35 1.54 8.68
N PRO A 103 -10.07 2.13 7.70
CA PRO A 103 -9.76 3.48 7.25
C PRO A 103 -9.78 4.54 8.35
N GLU A 104 -10.63 4.37 9.35
CA GLU A 104 -10.71 5.31 10.47
C GLU A 104 -9.42 5.31 11.29
N LYS A 105 -8.81 4.14 11.47
CA LYS A 105 -7.53 4.05 12.19
C LYS A 105 -6.42 4.81 11.46
N LEU A 106 -6.39 4.74 10.14
CA LEU A 106 -5.44 5.52 9.35
C LEU A 106 -5.72 7.02 9.47
N ARG A 107 -6.98 7.45 9.41
CA ARG A 107 -7.34 8.85 9.57
C ARG A 107 -6.94 9.40 10.92
N ARG A 108 -7.09 8.62 11.99
CA ARG A 108 -6.67 9.01 13.34
C ARG A 108 -5.14 9.06 13.48
N ALA A 109 -4.44 8.26 12.68
CA ALA A 109 -2.99 8.26 12.67
C ALA A 109 -2.39 9.44 11.89
N LYS A 110 -3.22 10.16 11.15
CA LYS A 110 -2.78 11.27 10.30
C LYS A 110 -2.14 12.38 11.14
N ASP A 111 -0.98 12.84 10.71
CA ASP A 111 -0.31 13.99 11.29
C ASP A 111 0.09 14.98 10.17
N ASP A 112 0.94 15.95 10.50
CA ASP A 112 1.35 16.98 9.53
C ASP A 112 2.41 16.49 8.53
N SER A 113 2.95 15.29 8.71
CA SER A 113 4.01 14.79 7.85
C SER A 113 3.49 14.19 6.54
N PHE A 114 2.24 13.73 6.53
CA PHE A 114 1.67 13.08 5.35
C PHE A 114 0.20 13.42 5.17
N GLU A 115 -0.29 13.22 3.95
CA GLU A 115 -1.73 13.28 3.65
C GLU A 115 -2.19 11.97 3.05
N ILE A 116 -3.47 11.64 3.25
CA ILE A 116 -4.08 10.42 2.74
C ILE A 116 -4.58 10.69 1.32
N VAL A 117 -4.03 9.98 0.34
CA VAL A 117 -4.51 10.01 -1.04
C VAL A 117 -5.84 9.28 -1.15
N ALA A 118 -5.90 8.07 -0.60
CA ALA A 118 -7.11 7.25 -0.57
C ALA A 118 -6.93 6.12 0.43
N CYS A 119 -8.02 5.59 0.96
CA CYS A 119 -7.97 4.38 1.78
C CYS A 119 -9.32 3.67 1.74
N GLU A 120 -9.27 2.35 1.82
CA GLU A 120 -10.46 1.49 1.82
C GLU A 120 -10.26 0.35 2.81
N GLY A 121 -11.37 -0.10 3.40
CA GLY A 121 -11.37 -1.26 4.28
C GLY A 121 -12.00 -2.46 3.61
N PHE A 122 -11.57 -3.66 3.99
CA PHE A 122 -12.20 -4.90 3.56
C PHE A 122 -11.94 -5.97 4.62
N SER A 123 -12.65 -7.09 4.51
CA SER A 123 -12.54 -8.18 5.48
C SER A 123 -12.23 -9.49 4.79
N THR A 124 -11.46 -10.35 5.45
CA THR A 124 -11.24 -11.72 5.05
C THR A 124 -11.62 -12.60 6.25
N GLY A 125 -12.76 -13.26 6.17
CA GLY A 125 -13.29 -14.00 7.32
C GLY A 125 -13.50 -13.07 8.50
N MET A 126 -12.80 -13.33 9.61
CA MET A 126 -12.89 -12.51 10.83
C MET A 126 -11.82 -11.41 10.90
N HIS A 127 -11.00 -11.28 9.87
CA HIS A 127 -9.89 -10.35 9.89
C HIS A 127 -10.20 -9.09 9.10
N GLN A 128 -9.99 -7.94 9.71
CA GLN A 128 -10.18 -6.63 9.09
C GLN A 128 -8.89 -6.17 8.45
N TRP A 129 -8.98 -5.60 7.25
CA TRP A 129 -7.84 -5.09 6.51
C TRP A 129 -8.06 -3.65 6.08
N LEU A 130 -6.96 -2.93 5.97
CA LEU A 130 -6.90 -1.59 5.41
C LEU A 130 -5.95 -1.62 4.22
N ILE A 131 -6.39 -1.10 3.08
CA ILE A 131 -5.51 -0.74 1.98
C ILE A 131 -5.53 0.77 1.83
N GLY A 132 -4.36 1.40 1.71
CA GLY A 132 -4.27 2.83 1.67
C GLY A 132 -3.08 3.33 0.87
N MET A 133 -3.13 4.61 0.54
CA MET A 133 -2.03 5.31 -0.08
C MET A 133 -1.88 6.67 0.58
N VAL A 134 -0.67 6.96 1.02
CA VAL A 134 -0.34 8.24 1.64
C VAL A 134 0.83 8.88 0.88
N LYS A 135 0.96 10.18 0.99
CA LYS A 135 2.09 10.90 0.38
C LYS A 135 2.60 11.95 1.34
N PRO A 136 3.87 12.38 1.19
CA PRO A 136 4.39 13.46 2.01
C PRO A 136 3.59 14.74 1.80
N ARG A 137 3.41 15.47 2.86
CA ARG A 137 2.83 16.81 2.78
C ARG A 137 3.94 17.80 2.48
N LEU A 138 3.79 18.52 1.39
CA LEU A 138 4.76 19.51 0.96
C LEU A 138 4.49 20.88 1.57
#